data_5e3747b18a75f7c79303b43a12880bd5
#
_entry.id   5e3747b18a75f7c79303b43a12880bd5
#
_cell.length_a   1.000
_cell.length_b   1.000
_cell.length_c   1.000
_cell.angle_alpha   90.00
_cell.angle_beta   90.00
_cell.angle_gamma   90.00
#
_symmetry.space_group_name_H-M   'P 1'
#
loop_
_entity.id
_entity.type
_entity.pdbx_description
1 polymer ?
#
loop_
_entity_poly.entity_id
_entity_poly.type
_entity_poly.pdbx_seq_one_letter_code
_entity_poly.pdbx_strand_id
1 'polypeptide(L)'
;MEPFIHLHVHTQYSLLDGQASIDALIDKAQKDGMNAIAVTDHGNMFGIKEFFNKVSKKNGKPLGAIKDLEKEQKALKGKEALSTEEQARLQEIPSLIEAEKKKIFKPIIGCECYCARNGRHNKTAKEDRSGYHLIILAKNLKGYKNLI
;
A
#
# COMPACT_ATOMS: atom_id res chain seq x y z
N MET A 1 -11.05 -2.31 -18.19
CA MET A 1 -10.24 -1.10 -17.93
C MET A 1 -8.89 -1.59 -17.43
N GLU A 2 -7.79 -1.11 -17.98
CA GLU A 2 -6.44 -1.46 -17.51
C GLU A 2 -6.31 -1.06 -16.02
N PRO A 3 -5.69 -1.90 -15.18
CA PRO A 3 -5.49 -1.57 -13.78
C PRO A 3 -4.56 -0.34 -13.66
N PHE A 4 -5.06 0.74 -13.09
CA PHE A 4 -4.32 1.97 -12.87
C PHE A 4 -4.06 2.19 -11.38
N ILE A 5 -2.90 2.71 -11.02
CA ILE A 5 -2.51 3.03 -9.65
C ILE A 5 -1.86 4.40 -9.63
N HIS A 6 -2.38 5.32 -8.82
CA HIS A 6 -1.74 6.61 -8.57
C HIS A 6 -0.47 6.44 -7.74
N LEU A 7 0.66 6.92 -8.27
CA LEU A 7 1.97 6.86 -7.61
C LEU A 7 2.44 8.20 -7.04
N HIS A 8 1.70 9.29 -7.31
CA HIS A 8 1.94 10.63 -6.79
C HIS A 8 0.62 11.20 -6.28
N VAL A 9 0.45 11.25 -4.97
CA VAL A 9 -0.79 11.70 -4.31
C VAL A 9 -0.45 12.44 -3.04
N HIS A 10 -1.04 13.62 -2.87
CA HIS A 10 -0.97 14.44 -1.66
C HIS A 10 -2.20 14.22 -0.80
N THR A 11 -1.98 14.10 0.50
CA THR A 11 -3.03 14.01 1.51
C THR A 11 -3.21 15.35 2.23
N GLN A 12 -4.13 15.39 3.18
CA GLN A 12 -4.31 16.53 4.10
C GLN A 12 -3.03 16.95 4.85
N TYR A 13 -1.98 16.12 4.82
CA TYR A 13 -0.67 16.42 5.43
C TYR A 13 0.26 17.23 4.51
N SER A 14 -0.10 17.40 3.25
CA SER A 14 0.50 18.38 2.33
C SER A 14 -0.23 19.71 2.51
N LEU A 15 0.13 20.46 3.54
CA LEU A 15 -0.65 21.59 4.08
C LEU A 15 -1.07 22.66 3.07
N LEU A 16 -0.31 22.86 2.00
CA LEU A 16 -0.57 23.90 1.00
C LEU A 16 -1.22 23.38 -0.29
N ASP A 17 -1.12 22.06 -0.57
CA ASP A 17 -1.51 21.48 -1.85
C ASP A 17 -2.23 20.13 -1.75
N GLY A 18 -2.59 19.70 -0.53
CA GLY A 18 -3.35 18.48 -0.27
C GLY A 18 -4.60 18.74 0.59
N GLN A 19 -5.76 18.29 0.11
CA GLN A 19 -7.03 18.43 0.84
C GLN A 19 -7.64 17.08 1.24
N ALA A 20 -7.30 16.02 0.51
CA ALA A 20 -7.97 14.74 0.67
C ALA A 20 -7.54 14.04 1.96
N SER A 21 -8.52 13.61 2.78
CA SER A 21 -8.25 12.75 3.92
C SER A 21 -7.79 11.37 3.46
N ILE A 22 -6.97 10.71 4.27
CA ILE A 22 -6.46 9.37 3.97
C ILE A 22 -7.60 8.35 3.78
N ASP A 23 -8.66 8.43 4.58
CA ASP A 23 -9.83 7.55 4.41
C ASP A 23 -10.50 7.76 3.06
N ALA A 24 -10.77 9.01 2.70
CA ALA A 24 -11.41 9.35 1.43
C ALA A 24 -10.58 8.88 0.22
N LEU A 25 -9.25 8.99 0.30
CA LEU A 25 -8.34 8.51 -0.74
C LEU A 25 -8.39 6.99 -0.90
N ILE A 26 -8.33 6.24 0.20
CA ILE A 26 -8.41 4.78 0.17
C ILE A 26 -9.76 4.33 -0.38
N ASP A 27 -10.86 4.92 0.12
CA ASP A 27 -12.22 4.57 -0.30
C ASP A 27 -12.45 4.89 -1.78
N LYS A 28 -11.97 6.06 -2.25
CA LYS A 28 -12.05 6.44 -3.66
C LYS A 28 -11.25 5.51 -4.56
N ALA A 29 -10.01 5.18 -4.18
CA ALA A 29 -9.16 4.26 -4.94
C ALA A 29 -9.83 2.88 -5.07
N GLN A 30 -10.38 2.34 -3.99
CA GLN A 30 -11.10 1.06 -4.03
C GLN A 30 -12.38 1.13 -4.87
N LYS A 31 -13.15 2.23 -4.76
CA LYS A 31 -14.35 2.45 -5.58
C LYS A 31 -14.03 2.51 -7.08
N ASP A 32 -12.88 3.06 -7.42
CA ASP A 32 -12.40 3.14 -8.81
C ASP A 32 -11.72 1.84 -9.29
N GLY A 33 -11.76 0.78 -8.48
CA GLY A 33 -11.19 -0.53 -8.84
C GLY A 33 -9.68 -0.64 -8.68
N MET A 34 -9.03 0.32 -8.02
CA MET A 34 -7.60 0.24 -7.70
C MET A 34 -7.38 -0.70 -6.53
N ASN A 35 -6.34 -1.52 -6.60
CA ASN A 35 -5.90 -2.38 -5.50
C ASN A 35 -4.72 -1.81 -4.71
N ALA A 36 -4.28 -0.59 -5.05
CA ALA A 36 -3.20 0.12 -4.39
C ALA A 36 -3.33 1.63 -4.59
N ILE A 37 -2.67 2.42 -3.75
CA ILE A 37 -2.44 3.85 -3.95
C ILE A 37 -1.15 4.24 -3.24
N ALA A 38 -0.41 5.22 -3.78
CA ALA A 38 0.70 5.83 -3.09
C ALA A 38 0.24 7.03 -2.25
N VAL A 39 0.94 7.28 -1.15
CA VAL A 39 0.94 8.57 -0.44
C VAL A 39 2.33 9.13 -0.52
N THR A 40 2.44 10.32 -1.08
CA THR A 40 3.71 11.01 -1.39
C THR A 40 3.58 12.48 -1.04
N ASP A 41 3.30 12.78 0.24
CA ASP A 41 3.11 14.13 0.72
C ASP A 41 4.33 15.01 0.47
N HIS A 42 4.09 16.31 0.31
CA HIS A 42 5.06 17.31 -0.09
C HIS A 42 6.06 17.59 1.04
N GLY A 43 7.28 17.10 0.87
CA GLY A 43 8.39 17.34 1.81
C GLY A 43 8.22 16.71 3.19
N ASN A 44 7.27 15.81 3.38
CA ASN A 44 7.03 15.17 4.68
C ASN A 44 6.44 13.76 4.55
N MET A 45 6.41 13.03 5.67
CA MET A 45 5.85 11.69 5.79
C MET A 45 4.89 11.58 6.99
N PHE A 46 4.25 12.69 7.40
CA PHE A 46 3.41 12.73 8.60
C PHE A 46 2.20 11.80 8.52
N GLY A 47 1.58 11.68 7.34
CA GLY A 47 0.41 10.83 7.10
C GLY A 47 0.69 9.32 7.01
N ILE A 48 1.96 8.91 6.86
CA ILE A 48 2.30 7.52 6.53
C ILE A 48 1.85 6.52 7.58
N LYS A 49 2.01 6.86 8.88
CA LYS A 49 1.59 5.97 9.97
C LYS A 49 0.08 5.76 9.97
N GLU A 50 -0.69 6.83 9.79
CA GLU A 50 -2.13 6.76 9.69
C GLU A 50 -2.57 5.93 8.47
N PHE A 51 -1.99 6.22 7.30
CA PHE A 51 -2.26 5.52 6.06
C PHE A 51 -2.01 4.00 6.19
N PHE A 52 -0.83 3.63 6.69
CA PHE A 52 -0.49 2.22 6.89
C PHE A 52 -1.44 1.51 7.84
N ASN A 53 -1.79 2.13 8.97
CA ASN A 53 -2.70 1.55 9.95
C ASN A 53 -4.12 1.36 9.38
N LYS A 54 -4.64 2.34 8.63
CA LYS A 54 -5.96 2.26 8.01
C LYS A 54 -6.03 1.16 6.96
N VAL A 55 -5.02 1.06 6.09
CA VAL A 55 -4.93 -0.03 5.12
C VAL A 55 -4.79 -1.38 5.81
N SER A 56 -3.95 -1.50 6.84
CA SER A 56 -3.79 -2.73 7.61
C SER A 56 -5.10 -3.19 8.24
N LYS A 57 -5.87 -2.26 8.80
CA LYS A 57 -7.21 -2.55 9.36
C LYS A 57 -8.18 -3.06 8.29
N LYS A 58 -8.21 -2.43 7.10
CA LYS A 58 -9.05 -2.88 5.98
C LYS A 58 -8.66 -4.28 5.48
N ASN A 59 -7.37 -4.56 5.43
CA ASN A 59 -6.84 -5.85 5.00
C ASN A 59 -7.02 -6.97 6.05
N GLY A 60 -7.40 -6.65 7.27
CA GLY A 60 -7.54 -7.63 8.35
C GLY A 60 -8.51 -8.78 8.02
N LYS A 61 -9.65 -8.47 7.40
CA LYS A 61 -10.64 -9.49 6.99
C LYS A 61 -10.11 -10.44 5.91
N PRO A 62 -9.67 -9.97 4.73
CA PRO A 62 -9.16 -10.87 3.71
C PRO A 62 -7.92 -11.66 4.16
N LEU A 63 -7.01 -11.05 4.91
CA LEU A 63 -5.84 -11.74 5.45
C LEU A 63 -6.22 -12.82 6.48
N GLY A 64 -7.23 -12.56 7.32
CA GLY A 64 -7.79 -13.55 8.24
C GLY A 64 -8.38 -14.74 7.48
N ALA A 65 -9.24 -14.48 6.48
CA ALA A 65 -9.83 -15.52 5.65
C ALA A 65 -8.78 -16.37 4.92
N ILE A 66 -7.73 -15.76 4.38
CA ILE A 66 -6.62 -16.49 3.75
C ILE A 66 -5.95 -17.41 4.77
N LYS A 67 -5.64 -16.91 5.96
CA LYS A 67 -5.00 -17.71 7.01
C LYS A 67 -5.84 -18.90 7.43
N ASP A 68 -7.16 -18.73 7.55
CA ASP A 68 -8.08 -19.81 7.90
C ASP A 68 -8.17 -20.86 6.79
N LEU A 69 -8.23 -20.44 5.53
CA LEU A 69 -8.20 -21.34 4.36
C LEU A 69 -6.88 -22.10 4.25
N GLU A 70 -5.73 -21.45 4.50
CA GLU A 70 -4.43 -22.12 4.51
C GLU A 70 -4.32 -23.16 5.64
N LYS A 71 -4.89 -22.86 6.82
CA LYS A 71 -4.97 -23.80 7.93
C LYS A 71 -5.84 -25.01 7.60
N GLU A 72 -7.02 -24.76 7.00
CA GLU A 72 -7.92 -25.81 6.53
C GLU A 72 -7.23 -26.70 5.48
N GLN A 73 -6.57 -26.08 4.49
CA GLN A 73 -5.83 -26.79 3.46
C GLN A 73 -4.75 -27.69 4.05
N LYS A 74 -3.99 -27.17 5.03
CA LYS A 74 -2.94 -27.94 5.72
C LYS A 74 -3.52 -29.13 6.50
N ALA A 75 -4.65 -28.92 7.16
CA ALA A 75 -5.32 -29.99 7.91
C ALA A 75 -5.82 -31.11 6.97
N LEU A 76 -6.44 -30.75 5.84
CA LEU A 76 -6.89 -31.71 4.85
C LEU A 76 -5.71 -32.50 4.24
N LYS A 77 -4.62 -31.83 3.88
CA LYS A 77 -3.41 -32.48 3.34
C LYS A 77 -2.72 -33.42 4.31
N GLY A 78 -2.94 -33.28 5.61
CA GLY A 78 -2.36 -34.13 6.64
C GLY A 78 -3.17 -35.39 6.96
N LYS A 79 -4.33 -35.60 6.34
CA LYS A 79 -5.15 -36.81 6.53
C LYS A 79 -4.66 -37.97 5.64
N GLU A 80 -4.65 -39.19 6.18
CA GLU A 80 -4.27 -40.40 5.43
C GLU A 80 -5.27 -40.74 4.35
N ALA A 81 -6.57 -40.47 4.58
CA ALA A 81 -7.65 -40.65 3.58
C ALA A 81 -8.62 -39.45 3.65
N LEU A 82 -9.05 -39.02 2.48
CA LEU A 82 -10.02 -37.93 2.32
C LEU A 82 -11.34 -38.49 1.78
N SER A 83 -12.46 -38.01 2.32
CA SER A 83 -13.76 -38.22 1.71
C SER A 83 -13.88 -37.50 0.35
N THR A 84 -14.86 -37.87 -0.46
CA THR A 84 -15.12 -37.20 -1.77
C THR A 84 -15.36 -35.69 -1.57
N GLU A 85 -16.07 -35.30 -0.50
CA GLU A 85 -16.36 -33.90 -0.17
C GLU A 85 -15.07 -33.14 0.24
N GLU A 86 -14.21 -33.80 1.02
CA GLU A 86 -12.93 -33.21 1.44
C GLU A 86 -11.95 -33.04 0.28
N GLN A 87 -11.96 -33.97 -0.68
CA GLN A 87 -11.18 -33.85 -1.91
C GLN A 87 -11.66 -32.65 -2.76
N ALA A 88 -12.96 -32.50 -2.94
CA ALA A 88 -13.54 -31.36 -3.64
C ALA A 88 -13.20 -30.06 -2.94
N ARG A 89 -13.31 -30.00 -1.62
CA ARG A 89 -12.94 -28.83 -0.82
C ARG A 89 -11.47 -28.48 -0.95
N LEU A 90 -10.57 -29.45 -0.92
CA LEU A 90 -9.14 -29.23 -1.10
C LEU A 90 -8.80 -28.65 -2.48
N GLN A 91 -9.55 -29.01 -3.53
CA GLN A 91 -9.41 -28.44 -4.86
C GLN A 91 -9.95 -27.01 -4.96
N GLU A 92 -10.99 -26.66 -4.20
CA GLU A 92 -11.62 -25.35 -4.19
C GLU A 92 -10.77 -24.28 -3.45
N ILE A 93 -10.11 -24.63 -2.34
CA ILE A 93 -9.39 -23.72 -1.46
C ILE A 93 -8.41 -22.79 -2.21
N PRO A 94 -7.59 -23.24 -3.18
CA PRO A 94 -6.68 -22.34 -3.89
C PRO A 94 -7.40 -21.19 -4.61
N SER A 95 -8.55 -21.47 -5.21
CA SER A 95 -9.36 -20.45 -5.90
C SER A 95 -9.97 -19.44 -4.92
N LEU A 96 -10.38 -19.89 -3.74
CA LEU A 96 -10.87 -19.03 -2.66
C LEU A 96 -9.76 -18.12 -2.11
N ILE A 97 -8.56 -18.66 -1.91
CA ILE A 97 -7.39 -17.86 -1.50
C ILE A 97 -7.08 -16.78 -2.53
N GLU A 98 -7.09 -17.09 -3.82
CA GLU A 98 -6.85 -16.10 -4.87
C GLU A 98 -7.96 -15.04 -4.92
N ALA A 99 -9.21 -15.42 -4.67
CA ALA A 99 -10.31 -14.48 -4.55
C ALA A 99 -10.13 -13.50 -3.37
N GLU A 100 -9.68 -14.00 -2.21
CA GLU A 100 -9.38 -13.14 -1.06
C GLU A 100 -8.14 -12.26 -1.28
N LYS A 101 -7.08 -12.76 -1.94
CA LYS A 101 -5.90 -11.97 -2.31
C LYS A 101 -6.24 -10.75 -3.18
N LYS A 102 -7.21 -10.88 -4.09
CA LYS A 102 -7.69 -9.77 -4.92
C LYS A 102 -8.34 -8.64 -4.13
N LYS A 103 -8.82 -8.92 -2.91
CA LYS A 103 -9.41 -7.91 -2.00
C LYS A 103 -8.37 -7.14 -1.20
N ILE A 104 -7.11 -7.59 -1.19
CA ILE A 104 -6.03 -6.93 -0.44
C ILE A 104 -5.66 -5.63 -1.13
N PHE A 105 -5.72 -4.54 -0.37
CA PHE A 105 -5.30 -3.22 -0.83
C PHE A 105 -3.85 -2.95 -0.41
N LYS A 106 -2.99 -2.54 -1.36
CA LYS A 106 -1.56 -2.32 -1.12
C LYS A 106 -1.27 -0.85 -0.82
N PRO A 107 -0.76 -0.50 0.37
CA PRO A 107 -0.23 0.82 0.63
C PRO A 107 1.14 0.98 -0.04
N ILE A 108 1.30 2.03 -0.85
CA ILE A 108 2.59 2.41 -1.41
C ILE A 108 3.05 3.67 -0.67
N ILE A 109 4.20 3.58 -0.02
CA ILE A 109 4.75 4.62 0.84
C ILE A 109 5.80 5.39 0.07
N GLY A 110 5.71 6.71 0.07
CA GLY A 110 6.69 7.58 -0.56
C GLY A 110 6.67 8.99 0.02
N CYS A 111 7.41 9.85 -0.64
CA CYS A 111 7.50 11.28 -0.33
C CYS A 111 7.82 12.04 -1.61
N GLU A 112 7.24 13.20 -1.79
CA GLU A 112 7.72 14.17 -2.76
C GLU A 112 8.87 14.95 -2.14
N CYS A 113 10.08 14.62 -2.55
CA CYS A 113 11.31 15.18 -2.01
C CYS A 113 11.80 16.35 -2.85
N TYR A 114 12.63 17.20 -2.25
CA TYR A 114 13.35 18.25 -2.96
C TYR A 114 14.74 17.79 -3.36
N CYS A 115 15.07 17.91 -4.65
CA CYS A 115 16.39 17.68 -5.16
C CYS A 115 17.11 19.02 -5.35
N ALA A 116 18.22 19.23 -4.63
CA ALA A 116 18.97 20.48 -4.66
C ALA A 116 19.56 20.73 -6.06
N ARG A 117 19.37 21.94 -6.59
CA ARG A 117 19.83 22.32 -7.95
C ARG A 117 21.36 22.37 -8.07
N ASN A 118 22.02 22.90 -7.04
CA ASN A 118 23.46 23.17 -7.04
C ASN A 118 24.21 22.31 -6.00
N GLY A 119 23.60 21.15 -5.63
CA GLY A 119 24.14 20.28 -4.61
C GLY A 119 23.69 20.65 -3.18
N ARG A 120 23.55 19.64 -2.34
CA ARG A 120 22.93 19.73 -0.99
C ARG A 120 23.62 20.67 0.00
N HIS A 121 24.84 21.06 -0.27
CA HIS A 121 25.62 21.95 0.61
C HIS A 121 25.44 23.44 0.29
N ASN A 122 24.94 23.77 -0.91
CA ASN A 122 24.69 25.16 -1.31
C ASN A 122 23.33 25.61 -0.77
N LYS A 123 23.34 26.65 0.08
CA LYS A 123 22.13 27.14 0.75
C LYS A 123 22.09 28.69 0.77
N THR A 124 22.91 29.34 -0.04
CA THR A 124 23.14 30.77 0.04
C THR A 124 22.37 31.58 -1.00
N ALA A 125 22.15 31.03 -2.18
CA ALA A 125 21.45 31.72 -3.25
C ALA A 125 19.92 31.60 -3.12
N LYS A 126 19.18 32.54 -3.68
CA LYS A 126 17.71 32.50 -3.76
C LYS A 126 17.22 31.25 -4.49
N GLU A 127 18.00 30.80 -5.49
CA GLU A 127 17.74 29.61 -6.29
C GLU A 127 17.88 28.31 -5.49
N ASP A 128 18.63 28.31 -4.39
CA ASP A 128 18.81 27.13 -3.53
C ASP A 128 17.65 26.92 -2.53
N ARG A 129 16.72 27.88 -2.44
CA ARG A 129 15.57 27.81 -1.52
C ARG A 129 14.49 26.84 -1.97
N SER A 130 14.44 26.52 -3.26
CA SER A 130 13.52 25.52 -3.83
C SER A 130 14.29 24.57 -4.74
N GLY A 131 14.11 23.25 -4.53
CA GLY A 131 14.69 22.21 -5.39
C GLY A 131 13.78 21.81 -6.54
N TYR A 132 14.21 20.82 -7.31
CA TYR A 132 13.34 20.07 -8.20
C TYR A 132 12.54 19.06 -7.36
N HIS A 133 11.29 18.84 -7.72
CA HIS A 133 10.48 17.84 -7.05
C HIS A 133 10.84 16.44 -7.60
N LEU A 134 11.01 15.50 -6.70
CA LEU A 134 11.34 14.11 -7.01
C LEU A 134 10.48 13.18 -6.16
N ILE A 135 9.66 12.36 -6.82
CA ILE A 135 8.86 11.36 -6.13
C ILE A 135 9.74 10.15 -5.83
N ILE A 136 9.87 9.83 -4.55
CA ILE A 136 10.61 8.66 -4.08
C ILE A 136 9.65 7.71 -3.38
N LEU A 137 9.62 6.44 -3.85
CA LEU A 137 8.79 5.38 -3.28
C LEU A 137 9.67 4.39 -2.51
N ALA A 138 9.24 4.03 -1.31
CA ALA A 138 9.93 3.04 -0.49
C ALA A 138 9.63 1.62 -0.97
N LYS A 139 10.64 0.89 -1.43
CA LYS A 139 10.51 -0.50 -1.86
C LYS A 139 10.29 -1.47 -0.68
N ASN A 140 10.88 -1.16 0.47
CA ASN A 140 10.87 -2.00 1.66
C ASN A 140 11.12 -1.16 2.93
N LEU A 141 11.18 -1.82 4.10
CA LEU A 141 11.41 -1.15 5.38
C LEU A 141 12.74 -0.36 5.43
N LYS A 142 13.80 -0.84 4.77
CA LYS A 142 15.07 -0.10 4.68
C LYS A 142 14.89 1.19 3.88
N GLY A 143 14.17 1.12 2.74
CA GLY A 143 13.83 2.29 1.94
C GLY A 143 13.00 3.30 2.72
N TYR A 144 12.00 2.83 3.49
CA TYR A 144 11.21 3.70 4.37
C TYR A 144 12.08 4.41 5.42
N LYS A 145 12.96 3.65 6.10
CA LYS A 145 13.89 4.23 7.10
C LYS A 145 14.90 5.21 6.50
N ASN A 146 15.17 5.14 5.21
CA ASN A 146 16.04 6.10 4.53
C ASN A 146 15.29 7.38 4.12
N LEU A 147 13.95 7.35 4.04
CA LEU A 147 13.14 8.53 3.71
C LEU A 147 12.82 9.38 4.94
N ILE A 148 12.73 8.78 6.13
CA ILE A 148 12.51 9.47 7.40
C ILE A 148 13.85 9.88 8.03
#